data_b4ca18bb9225d01ed3a13e2756ad701c
#
_entry.id   b4ca18bb9225d01ed3a13e2756ad701c
#
_cell.length_a   1.000
_cell.length_b   1.000
_cell.length_c   1.000
_cell.angle_alpha   90.00
_cell.angle_beta   90.00
_cell.angle_gamma   90.00
#
_symmetry.space_group_name_H-M   'P 1'
#
loop_
_entity.id
_entity.type
_entity.pdbx_description
1 polymer ?
#
loop_
_entity_poly.entity_id
_entity_poly.type
_entity_poly.pdbx_seq_one_letter_code
_entity_poly.pdbx_strand_id
1 'polypeptide(L)'
;MTKKIIMLTLGLLVFSILWSETREPAVAGQWYPANEKELQKMLNGFFKNVKLDEEKQKITPFGILSPHAGYVFCGQVAAYGYSLLKDKHYDTVIIFGPSHHYNTGCVSVYNGDYYKTPLGTVQIDKKMVSEILKADKKFKFQEFVHRPEHSIEAEIPFLQYQLKNFRIVPILIATNDLSLLDKLAETIIKIIEESNK
;
A
#
# COMPACT_ATOMS: atom_id res chain seq x y z
N MET A 1 -19.82 69.46 -0.42
CA MET A 1 -19.26 68.44 -1.37
C MET A 1 -18.70 67.30 -0.59
N THR A 2 -19.48 66.21 -0.43
CA THR A 2 -19.13 65.01 0.38
C THR A 2 -18.52 63.95 -0.54
N LYS A 3 -17.21 63.70 -0.41
CA LYS A 3 -16.50 62.63 -1.15
C LYS A 3 -16.88 61.28 -0.55
N LYS A 4 -17.58 60.43 -1.29
CA LYS A 4 -17.82 59.03 -0.98
C LYS A 4 -16.54 58.23 -1.32
N ILE A 5 -15.92 57.62 -0.31
CA ILE A 5 -14.84 56.66 -0.47
C ILE A 5 -15.50 55.31 -0.71
N ILE A 6 -15.30 54.75 -1.91
CA ILE A 6 -15.69 53.37 -2.23
C ILE A 6 -14.52 52.48 -1.83
N MET A 7 -14.72 51.72 -0.75
CA MET A 7 -13.76 50.67 -0.33
C MET A 7 -14.04 49.40 -1.14
N LEU A 8 -13.15 49.11 -2.08
CA LEU A 8 -13.20 47.88 -2.87
C LEU A 8 -12.55 46.78 -2.03
N THR A 9 -13.35 45.91 -1.42
CA THR A 9 -12.86 44.68 -0.76
C THR A 9 -12.56 43.64 -1.82
N LEU A 10 -11.28 43.46 -2.10
CA LEU A 10 -10.78 42.36 -2.95
C LEU A 10 -10.85 41.05 -2.16
N GLY A 11 -11.88 40.25 -2.39
CA GLY A 11 -12.02 38.91 -1.82
C GLY A 11 -10.95 37.99 -2.42
N LEU A 12 -9.92 37.68 -1.67
CA LEU A 12 -8.98 36.57 -1.98
C LEU A 12 -9.75 35.26 -1.85
N LEU A 13 -10.18 34.70 -2.98
CA LEU A 13 -10.56 33.28 -3.09
C LEU A 13 -9.30 32.45 -2.95
N VAL A 14 -9.02 31.97 -1.73
CA VAL A 14 -8.00 30.95 -1.49
C VAL A 14 -8.54 29.64 -2.06
N PHE A 15 -8.19 29.33 -3.29
CA PHE A 15 -8.33 27.99 -3.82
C PHE A 15 -7.33 27.09 -3.06
N SER A 16 -7.79 26.37 -2.05
CA SER A 16 -7.04 25.26 -1.48
C SER A 16 -6.92 24.19 -2.56
N ILE A 17 -5.79 24.18 -3.26
CA ILE A 17 -5.41 23.04 -4.09
C ILE A 17 -5.18 21.90 -3.10
N LEU A 18 -6.12 20.97 -3.02
CA LEU A 18 -5.97 19.71 -2.31
C LEU A 18 -4.89 18.92 -3.06
N TRP A 19 -3.64 19.07 -2.66
CA TRP A 19 -2.57 18.21 -3.14
C TRP A 19 -2.79 16.83 -2.53
N SER A 20 -3.09 15.88 -3.40
CA SER A 20 -3.14 14.47 -3.03
C SER A 20 -1.72 13.98 -2.80
N GLU A 21 -1.46 13.45 -1.60
CA GLU A 21 -0.17 12.89 -1.25
C GLU A 21 -0.05 11.47 -1.82
N THR A 22 0.71 11.34 -2.91
CA THR A 22 0.91 10.07 -3.62
C THR A 22 2.36 9.62 -3.47
N ARG A 23 2.54 8.37 -3.04
CA ARG A 23 3.86 7.73 -3.04
C ARG A 23 4.19 7.26 -4.44
N GLU A 24 5.18 7.89 -5.06
CA GLU A 24 5.70 7.54 -6.38
C GLU A 24 6.55 6.26 -6.32
N PRO A 25 6.62 5.45 -7.39
CA PRO A 25 7.42 4.21 -7.40
C PRO A 25 8.93 4.51 -7.28
N ALA A 26 9.63 3.73 -6.45
CA ALA A 26 11.08 3.85 -6.23
C ALA A 26 11.90 2.93 -7.13
N VAL A 27 11.36 1.77 -7.52
CA VAL A 27 12.12 0.72 -8.23
C VAL A 27 11.51 0.32 -9.58
N ALA A 28 10.51 1.06 -10.06
CA ALA A 28 9.98 0.89 -11.43
C ALA A 28 11.08 1.16 -12.48
N GLY A 29 11.18 0.29 -13.47
CA GLY A 29 12.24 0.31 -14.48
C GLY A 29 13.54 -0.37 -14.06
N GLN A 30 13.66 -0.78 -12.78
CA GLN A 30 14.81 -1.51 -12.25
C GLN A 30 14.43 -2.93 -11.80
N TRP A 31 13.39 -3.05 -10.98
CA TRP A 31 12.96 -4.33 -10.43
C TRP A 31 11.80 -4.94 -11.21
N TYR A 32 11.02 -4.11 -11.86
CA TYR A 32 9.92 -4.48 -12.75
C TYR A 32 9.75 -3.37 -13.81
N PRO A 33 9.10 -3.65 -14.96
CA PRO A 33 8.95 -2.67 -16.03
C PRO A 33 8.24 -1.38 -15.58
N ALA A 34 8.80 -0.21 -15.96
CA ALA A 34 8.17 1.08 -15.74
C ALA A 34 7.00 1.36 -16.71
N ASN A 35 6.95 0.64 -17.81
CA ASN A 35 5.88 0.74 -18.80
C ASN A 35 4.70 -0.17 -18.40
N GLU A 36 3.48 0.38 -18.38
CA GLU A 36 2.27 -0.34 -18.01
C GLU A 36 2.06 -1.63 -18.83
N LYS A 37 2.14 -1.55 -20.15
CA LYS A 37 1.89 -2.69 -21.04
C LYS A 37 2.92 -3.80 -20.87
N GLU A 38 4.18 -3.42 -20.67
CA GLU A 38 5.26 -4.39 -20.41
C GLU A 38 5.09 -5.08 -19.07
N LEU A 39 4.71 -4.33 -18.03
CA LEU A 39 4.43 -4.87 -16.71
C LEU A 39 3.22 -5.81 -16.73
N GLN A 40 2.13 -5.42 -17.40
CA GLN A 40 0.96 -6.28 -17.60
C GLN A 40 1.32 -7.57 -18.34
N LYS A 41 2.15 -7.47 -19.39
CA LYS A 41 2.62 -8.64 -20.16
C LYS A 41 3.45 -9.58 -19.29
N MET A 42 4.35 -9.02 -18.45
CA MET A 42 5.19 -9.80 -17.53
C MET A 42 4.34 -10.53 -16.50
N LEU A 43 3.42 -9.83 -15.82
CA LEU A 43 2.50 -10.42 -14.85
C LEU A 43 1.62 -11.50 -15.48
N ASN A 44 1.05 -11.24 -16.65
CA ASN A 44 0.27 -12.23 -17.40
C ASN A 44 1.09 -13.49 -17.69
N GLY A 45 2.37 -13.34 -18.05
CA GLY A 45 3.29 -14.46 -18.23
C GLY A 45 3.44 -15.31 -16.98
N PHE A 46 3.66 -14.68 -15.82
CA PHE A 46 3.77 -15.38 -14.54
C PHE A 46 2.48 -16.12 -14.17
N PHE A 47 1.33 -15.44 -14.23
CA PHE A 47 0.04 -16.05 -13.86
C PHE A 47 -0.38 -17.17 -14.82
N LYS A 48 -0.06 -17.07 -16.12
CA LYS A 48 -0.32 -18.13 -17.11
C LYS A 48 0.45 -19.44 -16.78
N ASN A 49 1.60 -19.32 -16.18
CA ASN A 49 2.44 -20.47 -15.81
C ASN A 49 2.06 -21.09 -14.46
N VAL A 50 1.16 -20.47 -13.68
CA VAL A 50 0.70 -21.00 -12.41
C VAL A 50 -0.13 -22.27 -12.65
N LYS A 51 0.24 -23.35 -11.96
CA LYS A 51 -0.49 -24.60 -11.95
C LYS A 51 -0.84 -24.93 -10.51
N LEU A 52 -2.10 -24.72 -10.16
CA LEU A 52 -2.67 -25.12 -8.88
C LEU A 52 -3.63 -26.29 -9.10
N ASP A 53 -3.59 -27.25 -8.18
CA ASP A 53 -4.60 -28.29 -8.11
C ASP A 53 -5.97 -27.69 -7.69
N GLU A 54 -7.04 -28.46 -7.94
CA GLU A 54 -8.41 -27.98 -7.67
C GLU A 54 -8.67 -27.65 -6.20
N GLU A 55 -8.01 -28.33 -5.26
CA GLU A 55 -8.15 -28.06 -3.83
C GLU A 55 -7.53 -26.73 -3.47
N LYS A 56 -6.33 -26.42 -3.98
CA LYS A 56 -5.67 -25.15 -3.74
C LYS A 56 -6.42 -23.97 -4.36
N GLN A 57 -7.05 -24.17 -5.51
CA GLN A 57 -7.87 -23.11 -6.14
C GLN A 57 -9.08 -22.69 -5.28
N LYS A 58 -9.57 -23.56 -4.41
CA LYS A 58 -10.70 -23.28 -3.50
C LYS A 58 -10.29 -22.49 -2.27
N ILE A 59 -9.00 -22.36 -1.99
CA ILE A 59 -8.52 -21.62 -0.81
C ILE A 59 -8.88 -20.13 -0.95
N THR A 60 -9.43 -19.58 0.12
CA THR A 60 -9.54 -18.12 0.30
C THR A 60 -8.49 -17.72 1.33
N PRO A 61 -7.34 -17.18 0.91
CA PRO A 61 -6.24 -16.90 1.83
C PRO A 61 -6.61 -15.74 2.75
N PHE A 62 -6.36 -15.90 4.04
CA PHE A 62 -6.37 -14.81 5.01
C PHE A 62 -5.11 -13.94 4.90
N GLY A 63 -3.98 -14.55 4.51
CA GLY A 63 -2.72 -13.87 4.31
C GLY A 63 -1.83 -14.63 3.33
N ILE A 64 -0.90 -13.92 2.73
CA ILE A 64 0.09 -14.44 1.78
C ILE A 64 1.46 -13.97 2.26
N LEU A 65 2.42 -14.91 2.36
CA LEU A 65 3.83 -14.58 2.48
C LEU A 65 4.45 -14.64 1.09
N SER A 66 4.92 -13.50 0.59
CA SER A 66 5.45 -13.35 -0.76
C SER A 66 6.89 -12.82 -0.75
N PRO A 67 7.76 -13.27 -1.67
CA PRO A 67 9.08 -12.68 -1.86
C PRO A 67 8.96 -11.35 -2.61
N HIS A 68 9.68 -10.32 -2.15
CA HIS A 68 9.68 -8.96 -2.70
C HIS A 68 11.00 -8.56 -3.38
N ALA A 69 11.61 -9.46 -4.15
CA ALA A 69 12.80 -9.17 -4.97
C ALA A 69 12.41 -8.66 -6.38
N GLY A 70 13.40 -8.37 -7.21
CA GLY A 70 13.13 -8.05 -8.62
C GLY A 70 12.36 -9.16 -9.33
N TYR A 71 11.40 -8.81 -10.17
CA TYR A 71 10.41 -9.72 -10.76
C TYR A 71 11.01 -10.86 -11.58
N VAL A 72 12.16 -10.63 -12.22
CA VAL A 72 12.88 -11.68 -12.95
C VAL A 72 13.34 -12.83 -12.04
N PHE A 73 13.52 -12.57 -10.72
CA PHE A 73 13.98 -13.57 -9.76
C PHE A 73 12.84 -14.23 -8.99
N CYS A 74 11.85 -13.47 -8.58
CA CYS A 74 10.83 -13.97 -7.67
C CYS A 74 9.39 -13.90 -8.22
N GLY A 75 9.13 -13.20 -9.33
CA GLY A 75 7.80 -12.93 -9.83
C GLY A 75 6.98 -14.20 -10.11
N GLN A 76 7.62 -15.27 -10.61
CA GLN A 76 6.93 -16.53 -10.83
C GLN A 76 6.48 -17.17 -9.49
N VAL A 77 7.30 -17.11 -8.44
CA VAL A 77 6.96 -17.65 -7.12
C VAL A 77 5.85 -16.81 -6.48
N ALA A 78 5.98 -15.48 -6.52
CA ALA A 78 4.94 -14.58 -6.04
C ALA A 78 3.58 -14.85 -6.71
N ALA A 79 3.57 -15.05 -8.04
CA ALA A 79 2.35 -15.34 -8.78
C ALA A 79 1.57 -16.56 -8.27
N TYR A 80 2.22 -17.59 -7.71
CA TYR A 80 1.53 -18.72 -7.09
C TYR A 80 0.68 -18.28 -5.89
N GLY A 81 1.24 -17.48 -4.99
CA GLY A 81 0.50 -16.94 -3.85
C GLY A 81 -0.65 -16.04 -4.28
N TYR A 82 -0.35 -15.05 -5.13
CA TYR A 82 -1.34 -14.09 -5.60
C TYR A 82 -2.41 -14.69 -6.51
N SER A 83 -2.16 -15.84 -7.15
CA SER A 83 -3.19 -16.53 -7.96
C SER A 83 -4.39 -16.99 -7.12
N LEU A 84 -4.20 -17.20 -5.81
CA LEU A 84 -5.28 -17.56 -4.88
C LEU A 84 -6.28 -16.42 -4.67
N LEU A 85 -5.93 -15.18 -5.05
CA LEU A 85 -6.82 -14.01 -4.96
C LEU A 85 -7.75 -13.89 -6.17
N LYS A 86 -7.54 -14.71 -7.21
CA LYS A 86 -8.37 -14.66 -8.42
C LYS A 86 -9.84 -14.86 -8.07
N ASP A 87 -10.70 -14.00 -8.61
CA ASP A 87 -12.17 -14.00 -8.40
C ASP A 87 -12.58 -13.85 -6.92
N LYS A 88 -11.67 -13.37 -6.05
CA LYS A 88 -11.97 -13.03 -4.66
C LYS A 88 -12.15 -11.52 -4.51
N HIS A 89 -12.82 -11.15 -3.42
CA HIS A 89 -13.03 -9.75 -3.06
C HIS A 89 -12.44 -9.45 -1.69
N TYR A 90 -11.67 -8.38 -1.62
CA TYR A 90 -11.11 -7.82 -0.39
C TYR A 90 -11.25 -6.30 -0.44
N ASP A 91 -11.91 -5.70 0.54
CA ASP A 91 -12.09 -4.25 0.62
C ASP A 91 -10.77 -3.55 0.94
N THR A 92 -9.99 -4.15 1.84
CA THR A 92 -8.70 -3.61 2.30
C THR A 92 -7.66 -4.73 2.41
N VAL A 93 -6.46 -4.45 1.92
CA VAL A 93 -5.29 -5.34 2.03
C VAL A 93 -4.24 -4.66 2.91
N ILE A 94 -3.90 -5.27 4.04
CA ILE A 94 -2.80 -4.81 4.89
C ILE A 94 -1.51 -5.43 4.35
N ILE A 95 -0.52 -4.58 4.06
CA ILE A 95 0.75 -5.03 3.49
C ILE A 95 1.86 -4.70 4.48
N PHE A 96 2.56 -5.73 4.97
CA PHE A 96 3.74 -5.59 5.79
C PHE A 96 5.00 -5.75 4.95
N GLY A 97 5.97 -4.86 5.16
CA GLY A 97 7.30 -4.97 4.57
C GLY A 97 8.39 -4.61 5.57
N PRO A 98 9.58 -5.21 5.47
CA PRO A 98 10.73 -4.73 6.22
C PRO A 98 11.18 -3.36 5.70
N SER A 99 11.73 -2.53 6.58
CA SER A 99 12.41 -1.30 6.18
C SER A 99 13.89 -1.61 5.94
N HIS A 100 14.34 -1.61 4.68
CA HIS A 100 15.72 -1.92 4.32
C HIS A 100 16.67 -0.74 4.52
N HIS A 101 16.16 0.48 4.49
CA HIS A 101 16.99 1.69 4.52
C HIS A 101 17.07 2.33 5.90
N TYR A 102 16.07 2.14 6.77
CA TYR A 102 15.96 2.84 8.04
C TYR A 102 15.49 1.92 9.17
N ASN A 103 16.21 1.95 10.30
CA ASN A 103 15.73 1.40 11.57
C ASN A 103 15.47 2.57 12.53
N THR A 104 14.22 2.99 12.63
CA THR A 104 13.80 4.14 13.44
C THR A 104 13.30 3.76 14.83
N GLY A 105 13.30 2.48 15.16
CA GLY A 105 12.70 1.95 16.39
C GLY A 105 11.16 2.08 16.41
N CYS A 106 10.53 2.28 15.25
CA CYS A 106 9.10 2.51 15.09
C CYS A 106 8.49 1.55 14.07
N VAL A 107 7.18 1.42 14.07
CA VAL A 107 6.39 0.92 12.96
C VAL A 107 5.97 2.13 12.12
N SER A 108 6.29 2.13 10.82
CA SER A 108 5.93 3.23 9.94
C SER A 108 4.72 2.87 9.09
N VAL A 109 3.59 3.52 9.36
CA VAL A 109 2.33 3.32 8.63
C VAL A 109 2.16 4.46 7.64
N TYR A 110 2.03 4.15 6.35
CA TYR A 110 1.87 5.18 5.33
C TYR A 110 0.50 5.85 5.43
N ASN A 111 0.49 7.17 5.52
CA ASN A 111 -0.72 7.97 5.70
C ASN A 111 -0.94 9.00 4.57
N GLY A 112 -0.31 8.83 3.40
CA GLY A 112 -0.68 9.58 2.19
C GLY A 112 -2.01 9.09 1.61
N ASP A 113 -2.39 9.59 0.44
CA ASP A 113 -3.70 9.27 -0.15
C ASP A 113 -3.63 8.06 -1.09
N TYR A 114 -2.53 7.93 -1.83
CA TYR A 114 -2.35 6.88 -2.83
C TYR A 114 -0.94 6.31 -2.82
N TYR A 115 -0.86 5.07 -3.27
CA TYR A 115 0.38 4.40 -3.65
C TYR A 115 0.36 4.16 -5.16
N LYS A 116 1.38 4.60 -5.89
CA LYS A 116 1.43 4.55 -7.35
C LYS A 116 2.35 3.45 -7.85
N THR A 117 1.93 2.81 -8.92
CA THR A 117 2.70 1.88 -9.73
C THR A 117 2.49 2.22 -11.21
N PRO A 118 3.22 1.60 -12.16
CA PRO A 118 2.91 1.76 -13.59
C PRO A 118 1.50 1.29 -13.99
N LEU A 119 0.83 0.47 -13.16
CA LEU A 119 -0.56 0.04 -13.40
C LEU A 119 -1.62 1.02 -12.86
N GLY A 120 -1.20 2.16 -12.32
CA GLY A 120 -2.07 3.17 -11.73
C GLY A 120 -1.91 3.29 -10.21
N THR A 121 -2.83 4.00 -9.58
CA THR A 121 -2.81 4.28 -8.13
C THR A 121 -3.72 3.33 -7.36
N VAL A 122 -3.31 3.00 -6.13
CA VAL A 122 -4.15 2.29 -5.16
C VAL A 122 -4.40 3.22 -3.97
N GLN A 123 -5.65 3.34 -3.57
CA GLN A 123 -6.08 4.21 -2.48
C GLN A 123 -5.65 3.65 -1.12
N ILE A 124 -5.26 4.54 -0.21
CA ILE A 124 -4.98 4.20 1.18
C ILE A 124 -6.28 4.11 1.98
N ASP A 125 -6.42 3.09 2.83
CA ASP A 125 -7.51 3.03 3.81
C ASP A 125 -7.21 3.97 4.99
N LYS A 126 -7.56 5.23 4.81
CA LYS A 126 -7.30 6.30 5.81
C LYS A 126 -7.96 6.01 7.16
N LYS A 127 -9.10 5.33 7.17
CA LYS A 127 -9.79 4.98 8.42
C LYS A 127 -8.93 4.02 9.24
N MET A 128 -8.57 2.88 8.65
CA MET A 128 -7.75 1.87 9.33
C MET A 128 -6.35 2.41 9.67
N VAL A 129 -5.71 3.15 8.77
CA VAL A 129 -4.43 3.83 9.05
C VAL A 129 -4.53 4.74 10.26
N SER A 130 -5.58 5.56 10.36
CA SER A 130 -5.79 6.47 11.50
C SER A 130 -5.98 5.72 12.83
N GLU A 131 -6.69 4.59 12.81
CA GLU A 131 -6.89 3.75 13.99
C GLU A 131 -5.58 3.13 14.47
N ILE A 132 -4.77 2.60 13.55
CA ILE A 132 -3.44 2.05 13.87
C ILE A 132 -2.53 3.14 14.46
N LEU A 133 -2.44 4.30 13.81
CA LEU A 133 -1.57 5.40 14.26
C LEU A 133 -1.92 5.92 15.66
N LYS A 134 -3.18 5.81 16.08
CA LYS A 134 -3.64 6.23 17.41
C LYS A 134 -3.33 5.20 18.50
N ALA A 135 -3.07 3.94 18.16
CA ALA A 135 -2.94 2.86 19.12
C ALA A 135 -1.61 2.90 19.89
N ASP A 136 -0.54 3.44 19.31
CA ASP A 136 0.74 3.60 20.00
C ASP A 136 1.54 4.80 19.47
N LYS A 137 2.30 5.46 20.34
CA LYS A 137 3.19 6.58 19.99
C LYS A 137 4.35 6.20 19.08
N LYS A 138 4.70 4.91 19.00
CA LYS A 138 5.71 4.37 18.08
C LYS A 138 5.12 3.90 16.76
N PHE A 139 3.81 3.94 16.57
CA PHE A 139 3.17 3.80 15.26
C PHE A 139 3.09 5.18 14.63
N LYS A 140 3.89 5.42 13.58
CA LYS A 140 4.08 6.76 13.02
C LYS A 140 4.00 6.74 11.50
N PHE A 141 3.56 7.82 10.92
CA PHE A 141 3.81 8.09 9.51
C PHE A 141 5.19 8.77 9.38
N GLN A 142 6.09 8.15 8.65
CA GLN A 142 7.44 8.65 8.37
C GLN A 142 7.67 8.56 6.85
N GLU A 143 7.34 9.61 6.11
CA GLU A 143 7.41 9.64 4.65
C GLU A 143 8.80 9.22 4.14
N PHE A 144 9.88 9.72 4.77
CA PHE A 144 11.25 9.41 4.36
C PHE A 144 11.61 7.92 4.47
N VAL A 145 10.90 7.14 5.31
CA VAL A 145 11.06 5.68 5.42
C VAL A 145 10.39 4.99 4.23
N HIS A 146 9.21 5.47 3.82
CA HIS A 146 8.46 4.88 2.72
C HIS A 146 9.00 5.25 1.33
N ARG A 147 9.52 6.47 1.17
CA ARG A 147 9.90 6.97 -0.14
C ARG A 147 10.91 6.11 -0.90
N PRO A 148 12.05 5.66 -0.32
CA PRO A 148 13.00 4.80 -1.02
C PRO A 148 12.69 3.31 -0.90
N GLU A 149 11.73 2.90 -0.05
CA GLU A 149 11.51 1.49 0.29
C GLU A 149 10.72 0.77 -0.80
N HIS A 150 11.13 -0.45 -1.10
CA HIS A 150 10.61 -1.25 -2.21
C HIS A 150 9.81 -2.50 -1.79
N SER A 151 9.95 -2.94 -0.53
CA SER A 151 9.33 -4.20 -0.05
C SER A 151 7.82 -4.26 -0.26
N ILE A 152 7.11 -3.16 0.06
CA ILE A 152 5.66 -3.06 -0.18
C ILE A 152 5.36 -2.78 -1.65
N GLU A 153 6.15 -1.91 -2.29
CA GLU A 153 5.95 -1.53 -3.70
C GLU A 153 5.95 -2.74 -4.63
N ALA A 154 6.87 -3.68 -4.39
CA ALA A 154 7.00 -4.88 -5.23
C ALA A 154 5.75 -5.79 -5.20
N GLU A 155 4.94 -5.71 -4.16
CA GLU A 155 3.73 -6.53 -4.00
C GLU A 155 2.50 -5.94 -4.69
N ILE A 156 2.43 -4.61 -4.80
CA ILE A 156 1.23 -3.91 -5.27
C ILE A 156 0.82 -4.27 -6.71
N PRO A 157 1.72 -4.40 -7.70
CA PRO A 157 1.32 -4.77 -9.05
C PRO A 157 0.65 -6.15 -9.15
N PHE A 158 1.03 -7.11 -8.31
CA PHE A 158 0.36 -8.42 -8.25
C PHE A 158 -1.06 -8.29 -7.71
N LEU A 159 -1.26 -7.45 -6.68
CA LEU A 159 -2.58 -7.14 -6.14
C LEU A 159 -3.45 -6.43 -7.18
N GLN A 160 -2.91 -5.41 -7.87
CA GLN A 160 -3.63 -4.68 -8.92
C GLN A 160 -4.03 -5.58 -10.11
N TYR A 161 -3.24 -6.60 -10.39
CA TYR A 161 -3.54 -7.57 -11.45
C TYR A 161 -4.71 -8.49 -11.07
N GLN A 162 -4.82 -8.88 -9.80
CA GLN A 162 -5.80 -9.87 -9.33
C GLN A 162 -7.06 -9.24 -8.73
N LEU A 163 -6.93 -8.13 -8.02
CA LEU A 163 -8.03 -7.51 -7.29
C LEU A 163 -8.56 -6.26 -7.99
N LYS A 164 -9.82 -5.95 -7.73
CA LYS A 164 -10.47 -4.72 -8.20
C LYS A 164 -11.09 -4.00 -7.00
N ASN A 165 -11.08 -2.66 -7.04
CA ASN A 165 -11.77 -1.80 -6.07
C ASN A 165 -11.35 -2.08 -4.61
N PHE A 166 -10.06 -2.25 -4.36
CA PHE A 166 -9.51 -2.45 -3.02
C PHE A 166 -8.70 -1.23 -2.56
N ARG A 167 -8.52 -1.12 -1.27
CA ARG A 167 -7.63 -0.16 -0.60
C ARG A 167 -6.47 -0.90 0.06
N ILE A 168 -5.43 -0.16 0.43
CA ILE A 168 -4.29 -0.74 1.11
C ILE A 168 -3.95 -0.01 2.41
N VAL A 169 -3.33 -0.75 3.32
CA VAL A 169 -2.69 -0.23 4.53
C VAL A 169 -1.22 -0.63 4.50
N PRO A 170 -0.32 0.23 3.98
CA PRO A 170 1.10 -0.07 3.89
C PRO A 170 1.80 0.14 5.24
N ILE A 171 2.45 -0.90 5.76
CA ILE A 171 3.12 -0.90 7.07
C ILE A 171 4.57 -1.36 6.91
N LEU A 172 5.52 -0.48 7.19
CA LEU A 172 6.95 -0.81 7.23
C LEU A 172 7.40 -1.09 8.66
N ILE A 173 8.03 -2.24 8.83
CA ILE A 173 8.65 -2.63 10.09
C ILE A 173 10.07 -2.04 10.14
N ALA A 174 10.22 -0.92 10.84
CA ALA A 174 11.48 -0.21 11.02
C ALA A 174 12.00 -0.34 12.47
N THR A 175 11.80 -1.51 13.07
CA THR A 175 12.16 -1.82 14.46
C THR A 175 12.49 -3.31 14.63
N ASN A 176 13.28 -3.60 15.66
CA ASN A 176 13.53 -4.98 16.14
C ASN A 176 12.84 -5.25 17.50
N ASP A 177 12.00 -4.33 17.97
CA ASP A 177 11.27 -4.45 19.24
C ASP A 177 10.07 -5.39 19.04
N LEU A 178 10.21 -6.66 19.46
CA LEU A 178 9.18 -7.68 19.33
C LEU A 178 7.92 -7.33 20.10
N SER A 179 8.04 -6.66 21.26
CA SER A 179 6.87 -6.24 22.04
C SER A 179 6.02 -5.21 21.30
N LEU A 180 6.66 -4.37 20.47
CA LEU A 180 5.96 -3.43 19.61
C LEU A 180 5.26 -4.12 18.44
N LEU A 181 5.83 -5.22 17.93
CA LEU A 181 5.20 -6.03 16.88
C LEU A 181 4.00 -6.81 17.43
N ASP A 182 4.10 -7.37 18.63
CA ASP A 182 2.96 -8.01 19.31
C ASP A 182 1.80 -7.02 19.47
N LYS A 183 2.11 -5.81 19.93
CA LYS A 183 1.12 -4.75 20.06
C LYS A 183 0.50 -4.33 18.72
N LEU A 184 1.27 -4.32 17.64
CA LEU A 184 0.76 -4.07 16.29
C LEU A 184 -0.23 -5.16 15.87
N ALA A 185 0.13 -6.43 16.11
CA ALA A 185 -0.73 -7.56 15.78
C ALA A 185 -2.06 -7.50 16.56
N GLU A 186 -2.03 -7.27 17.88
CA GLU A 186 -3.21 -7.09 18.71
C GLU A 186 -4.10 -5.94 18.23
N THR A 187 -3.47 -4.80 17.87
CA THR A 187 -4.18 -3.64 17.35
C THR A 187 -4.92 -3.96 16.07
N ILE A 188 -4.26 -4.64 15.12
CA ILE A 188 -4.85 -4.99 13.83
C ILE A 188 -5.99 -6.01 14.01
N ILE A 189 -5.79 -7.04 14.84
CA ILE A 189 -6.83 -8.03 15.15
C ILE A 189 -8.08 -7.33 15.67
N LYS A 190 -7.92 -6.44 16.67
CA LYS A 190 -9.02 -5.67 17.22
C LYS A 190 -9.77 -4.85 16.18
N ILE A 191 -9.05 -4.13 15.30
CA ILE A 191 -9.66 -3.32 14.24
C ILE A 191 -10.46 -4.20 13.27
N ILE A 192 -9.92 -5.37 12.89
CA ILE A 192 -10.61 -6.31 12.00
C ILE A 192 -11.89 -6.87 12.66
N GLU A 193 -11.82 -7.25 13.93
CA GLU A 193 -12.98 -7.75 14.68
C GLU A 193 -14.08 -6.69 14.82
N GLU A 194 -13.70 -5.43 15.03
CA GLU A 194 -14.66 -4.32 15.14
C GLU A 194 -15.28 -3.95 13.79
N SER A 195 -14.56 -4.15 12.67
CA SER A 195 -15.05 -3.87 11.33
C SER A 195 -16.03 -4.93 10.78
N ASN A 196 -16.04 -6.12 11.39
CA ASN A 196 -16.92 -7.24 11.00
C ASN A 196 -18.23 -7.28 11.81
N LYS A 197 -18.47 -6.31 12.70
CA LYS A 197 -19.69 -6.14 13.49
C LYS A 197 -20.65 -5.14 12.83
#